data_4f412669cd110e27835eb97d128fd657
#
_entry.id   4f412669cd110e27835eb97d128fd657
#
_cell.length_a   1.000
_cell.length_b   1.000
_cell.length_c   1.000
_cell.angle_alpha   90.00
_cell.angle_beta   90.00
_cell.angle_gamma   90.00
#
_symmetry.space_group_name_H-M   'P 1'
#
loop_
_entity.id
_entity.type
_entity.pdbx_description
1 polymer ?
#
loop_
_entity_poly.entity_id
_entity_poly.type
_entity_poly.pdbx_seq_one_letter_code
_entity_poly.pdbx_strand_id
1 'polypeptide(L)'
;LPFHPNGMLFEGLKAGKVVDSWTIYSIGGGALANESSRLEIPASIYPLTTISEIKDWCYHEGKTYWEYVNDCEGPEIWDYLDRIWTVMCETIQRGLNNDGVLPGGLKVARKASTYWVKSKSYTDSLKSRAQIYAYALATSEENASGGIVVTAPTCGSCGVVPAVLYHLANSRDFLRIRILRALATAGLFGNVAKTNASISGA
;
A
#
# COMPACT_ATOMS: atom_id res chain seq x y z
N LEU A 1 -11.89 14.27 -19.36
CA LEU A 1 -12.57 13.31 -20.23
C LEU A 1 -14.01 13.07 -19.72
N PRO A 2 -15.00 12.82 -20.57
CA PRO A 2 -16.41 12.88 -20.16
C PRO A 2 -16.84 11.77 -19.19
N PHE A 3 -16.18 10.62 -19.20
CA PHE A 3 -16.53 9.48 -18.34
C PHE A 3 -16.05 9.66 -16.91
N HIS A 4 -14.80 10.10 -16.73
CA HIS A 4 -14.19 10.28 -15.42
C HIS A 4 -13.05 11.33 -15.49
N PRO A 5 -12.84 12.19 -14.46
CA PRO A 5 -11.81 13.22 -14.50
C PRO A 5 -10.38 12.67 -14.58
N ASN A 6 -10.11 11.49 -14.00
CA ASN A 6 -8.78 10.88 -13.99
C ASN A 6 -8.58 9.95 -15.20
N GLY A 7 -8.76 10.50 -16.40
CA GLY A 7 -8.59 9.74 -17.65
C GLY A 7 -7.25 10.04 -18.33
N MET A 8 -6.72 9.01 -18.98
CA MET A 8 -5.53 9.09 -19.82
C MET A 8 -5.83 8.53 -21.21
N LEU A 9 -5.39 9.25 -22.23
CA LEU A 9 -5.44 8.80 -23.62
C LEU A 9 -4.04 8.34 -24.03
N PHE A 10 -3.95 7.09 -24.49
CA PHE A 10 -2.74 6.51 -25.06
C PHE A 10 -2.93 6.34 -26.56
N GLU A 11 -1.99 6.84 -27.35
CA GLU A 11 -2.01 6.70 -28.82
C GLU A 11 -0.75 6.00 -29.30
N GLY A 12 -0.94 4.90 -30.02
CA GLY A 12 0.13 4.23 -30.76
C GLY A 12 0.37 4.92 -32.08
N LEU A 13 1.60 5.40 -32.34
CA LEU A 13 1.95 6.10 -33.57
C LEU A 13 2.85 5.23 -34.46
N LYS A 14 2.50 5.12 -35.78
CA LYS A 14 3.37 4.54 -36.80
C LYS A 14 3.54 5.54 -37.95
N ALA A 15 4.77 5.93 -38.20
CA ALA A 15 5.10 6.97 -39.22
C ALA A 15 4.29 8.27 -39.04
N GLY A 16 4.08 8.72 -37.79
CA GLY A 16 3.35 9.94 -37.45
C GLY A 16 1.83 9.83 -37.53
N LYS A 17 1.28 8.65 -37.83
CA LYS A 17 -0.17 8.41 -37.84
C LYS A 17 -0.57 7.55 -36.64
N VAL A 18 -1.68 7.91 -36.00
CA VAL A 18 -2.29 7.12 -34.94
C VAL A 18 -2.80 5.82 -35.56
N VAL A 19 -2.30 4.68 -35.05
CA VAL A 19 -2.70 3.33 -35.50
C VAL A 19 -3.51 2.60 -34.45
N ASP A 20 -3.45 3.04 -33.19
CA ASP A 20 -4.22 2.51 -32.07
C ASP A 20 -4.44 3.58 -31.01
N SER A 21 -5.53 3.51 -30.26
CA SER A 21 -5.87 4.51 -29.26
C SER A 21 -6.65 3.88 -28.11
N TRP A 22 -6.18 4.11 -26.87
CA TRP A 22 -6.80 3.59 -25.65
C TRP A 22 -7.09 4.73 -24.69
N THR A 23 -8.35 4.84 -24.25
CA THR A 23 -8.73 5.72 -23.14
C THR A 23 -8.92 4.87 -21.90
N ILE A 24 -8.12 5.15 -20.86
CA ILE A 24 -8.13 4.42 -19.61
C ILE A 24 -8.36 5.42 -18.46
N TYR A 25 -9.20 5.07 -17.52
CA TYR A 25 -9.54 5.87 -16.36
C TYR A 25 -9.05 5.20 -15.08
N SER A 26 -8.38 5.96 -14.22
CA SER A 26 -8.10 5.54 -12.85
C SER A 26 -9.31 5.87 -11.98
N ILE A 27 -9.96 4.85 -11.43
CA ILE A 27 -11.18 4.98 -10.65
C ILE A 27 -10.96 4.83 -9.14
N GLY A 28 -9.69 4.90 -8.71
CA GLY A 28 -9.28 4.83 -7.31
C GLY A 28 -8.87 3.44 -6.85
N GLY A 29 -8.06 3.38 -5.79
CA GLY A 29 -7.58 2.14 -5.18
C GLY A 29 -6.83 1.20 -6.14
N GLY A 30 -6.19 1.73 -7.20
CA GLY A 30 -5.49 0.95 -8.21
C GLY A 30 -6.40 0.33 -9.28
N ALA A 31 -7.71 0.54 -9.22
CA ALA A 31 -8.63 0.03 -10.23
C ALA A 31 -8.63 0.89 -11.49
N LEU A 32 -8.71 0.23 -12.65
CA LEU A 32 -8.76 0.85 -13.96
C LEU A 32 -10.09 0.52 -14.66
N ALA A 33 -10.61 1.46 -15.43
CA ALA A 33 -11.79 1.29 -16.28
C ALA A 33 -11.53 1.86 -17.68
N ASN A 34 -12.29 1.41 -18.66
CA ASN A 34 -12.41 2.03 -19.97
C ASN A 34 -13.89 2.29 -20.29
N GLU A 35 -14.20 3.01 -21.36
CA GLU A 35 -15.58 3.37 -21.72
C GLU A 35 -16.45 2.16 -22.09
N SER A 36 -15.86 1.06 -22.53
CA SER A 36 -16.54 -0.18 -22.89
C SER A 36 -16.63 -1.18 -21.74
N SER A 37 -15.74 -1.12 -20.77
CA SER A 37 -15.89 -1.91 -19.56
C SER A 37 -16.93 -1.23 -18.65
N ARG A 38 -18.20 -1.56 -18.82
CA ARG A 38 -19.10 -1.50 -17.68
C ARG A 38 -18.42 -2.30 -16.59
N LEU A 39 -18.07 -1.61 -15.50
CA LEU A 39 -17.44 -2.20 -14.33
C LEU A 39 -18.14 -3.53 -14.03
N GLU A 40 -17.55 -4.65 -14.43
CA GLU A 40 -17.75 -5.88 -13.71
C GLU A 40 -17.12 -5.62 -12.35
N ILE A 41 -17.94 -5.11 -11.44
CA ILE A 41 -17.55 -5.02 -10.02
C ILE A 41 -17.35 -6.48 -9.62
N PRO A 42 -16.12 -6.93 -9.36
CA PRO A 42 -15.90 -8.29 -8.90
C PRO A 42 -16.82 -8.52 -7.70
N ALA A 43 -17.46 -9.69 -7.63
CA ALA A 43 -18.30 -10.03 -6.50
C ALA A 43 -17.53 -9.74 -5.22
N SER A 44 -18.10 -8.94 -4.32
CA SER A 44 -17.42 -8.57 -3.09
C SER A 44 -17.15 -9.83 -2.26
N ILE A 45 -15.89 -10.14 -2.04
CA ILE A 45 -15.50 -11.27 -1.18
C ILE A 45 -15.91 -10.99 0.27
N TYR A 46 -15.93 -9.70 0.66
CA TYR A 46 -16.30 -9.25 2.00
C TYR A 46 -17.78 -8.82 2.02
N PRO A 47 -18.67 -9.56 2.72
CA PRO A 47 -20.09 -9.24 2.78
C PRO A 47 -20.40 -8.00 3.63
N LEU A 48 -19.53 -7.70 4.63
CA LEU A 48 -19.70 -6.57 5.55
C LEU A 48 -18.86 -5.39 5.07
N THR A 49 -19.45 -4.20 5.05
CA THR A 49 -18.84 -3.00 4.45
C THR A 49 -18.43 -1.93 5.46
N THR A 50 -18.83 -2.06 6.71
CA THR A 50 -18.49 -1.12 7.79
C THR A 50 -17.73 -1.80 8.94
N ILE A 51 -16.89 -1.01 9.61
CA ILE A 51 -16.15 -1.52 10.79
C ILE A 51 -17.10 -1.93 11.91
N SER A 52 -18.25 -1.27 12.06
CA SER A 52 -19.24 -1.63 13.08
C SER A 52 -19.79 -3.02 12.85
N GLU A 53 -20.25 -3.32 11.64
CA GLU A 53 -20.76 -4.66 11.26
C GLU A 53 -19.70 -5.75 11.47
N ILE A 54 -18.47 -5.51 11.04
CA ILE A 54 -17.37 -6.48 11.18
C ILE A 54 -17.03 -6.70 12.66
N LYS A 55 -17.02 -5.63 13.47
CA LYS A 55 -16.80 -5.71 14.92
C LYS A 55 -17.89 -6.53 15.60
N ASP A 56 -19.15 -6.29 15.25
CA ASP A 56 -20.30 -7.00 15.83
C ASP A 56 -20.26 -8.50 15.43
N TRP A 57 -19.92 -8.78 14.18
CA TRP A 57 -19.69 -10.15 13.73
C TRP A 57 -18.56 -10.83 14.52
N CYS A 58 -17.40 -10.18 14.66
CA CYS A 58 -16.27 -10.69 15.44
C CYS A 58 -16.67 -10.99 16.89
N TYR A 59 -17.48 -10.11 17.49
CA TYR A 59 -17.96 -10.30 18.87
C TYR A 59 -18.89 -11.51 18.99
N HIS A 60 -19.83 -11.67 18.08
CA HIS A 60 -20.78 -12.79 18.08
C HIS A 60 -20.12 -14.14 17.81
N GLU A 61 -19.16 -14.18 16.89
CA GLU A 61 -18.43 -15.40 16.51
C GLU A 61 -17.26 -15.72 17.46
N GLY A 62 -16.91 -14.81 18.38
CA GLY A 62 -15.74 -14.96 19.24
C GLY A 62 -14.42 -14.95 18.46
N LYS A 63 -14.37 -14.25 17.32
CA LYS A 63 -13.24 -14.21 16.40
C LYS A 63 -12.61 -12.82 16.35
N THR A 64 -11.37 -12.78 15.87
CA THR A 64 -10.61 -11.57 15.62
C THR A 64 -10.76 -11.09 14.15
N TYR A 65 -10.34 -9.86 13.84
CA TYR A 65 -10.42 -9.30 12.50
C TYR A 65 -9.64 -10.10 11.45
N TRP A 66 -8.46 -10.63 11.78
CA TRP A 66 -7.70 -11.46 10.85
C TRP A 66 -8.36 -12.83 10.61
N GLU A 67 -9.12 -13.36 11.57
CA GLU A 67 -9.92 -14.58 11.40
C GLU A 67 -11.11 -14.33 10.47
N TYR A 68 -11.74 -13.15 10.57
CA TYR A 68 -12.75 -12.75 9.60
C TYR A 68 -12.18 -12.68 8.17
N VAL A 69 -10.97 -12.12 7.99
CA VAL A 69 -10.29 -12.14 6.69
C VAL A 69 -10.05 -13.56 6.21
N ASN A 70 -9.56 -14.43 7.07
CA ASN A 70 -9.34 -15.85 6.73
C ASN A 70 -10.63 -16.57 6.31
N ASP A 71 -11.74 -16.28 6.97
CA ASP A 71 -13.04 -16.89 6.64
C ASP A 71 -13.59 -16.38 5.28
N CYS A 72 -13.32 -15.13 4.93
CA CYS A 72 -13.76 -14.54 3.66
C CYS A 72 -12.87 -14.95 2.47
N GLU A 73 -11.54 -14.93 2.66
CA GLU A 73 -10.54 -15.11 1.58
C GLU A 73 -10.07 -16.57 1.44
N GLY A 74 -10.21 -17.38 2.52
CA GLY A 74 -9.64 -18.71 2.58
C GLY A 74 -8.14 -18.75 2.87
N PRO A 75 -7.53 -19.96 2.86
CA PRO A 75 -6.14 -20.14 3.30
C PRO A 75 -5.09 -19.52 2.35
N GLU A 76 -5.42 -19.29 1.10
CA GLU A 76 -4.48 -18.76 0.10
C GLU A 76 -4.05 -17.32 0.38
N ILE A 77 -4.82 -16.59 1.19
CA ILE A 77 -4.49 -15.22 1.59
C ILE A 77 -3.14 -15.14 2.31
N TRP A 78 -2.76 -16.18 3.05
CA TRP A 78 -1.52 -16.18 3.83
C TRP A 78 -0.28 -16.19 2.94
N ASP A 79 -0.27 -16.95 1.86
CA ASP A 79 0.82 -16.95 0.88
C ASP A 79 0.90 -15.60 0.13
N TYR A 80 -0.25 -15.00 -0.14
CA TYR A 80 -0.31 -13.67 -0.73
C TYR A 80 0.27 -12.60 0.22
N LEU A 81 -0.17 -12.57 1.48
CA LEU A 81 0.33 -11.62 2.48
C LEU A 81 1.81 -11.84 2.80
N ASP A 82 2.30 -13.07 2.73
CA ASP A 82 3.71 -13.38 2.90
C ASP A 82 4.58 -12.77 1.78
N ARG A 83 4.12 -12.85 0.54
CA ARG A 83 4.76 -12.14 -0.59
C ARG A 83 4.70 -10.62 -0.42
N ILE A 84 3.56 -10.08 -0.01
CA ILE A 84 3.39 -8.64 0.27
C ILE A 84 4.38 -8.18 1.35
N TRP A 85 4.50 -8.93 2.43
CA TRP A 85 5.45 -8.63 3.50
C TRP A 85 6.90 -8.64 3.00
N THR A 86 7.26 -9.61 2.18
CA THR A 86 8.58 -9.71 1.57
C THR A 86 8.90 -8.47 0.73
N VAL A 87 7.97 -8.04 -0.14
CA VAL A 87 8.12 -6.83 -0.96
C VAL A 87 8.24 -5.58 -0.08
N MET A 88 7.47 -5.46 1.00
CA MET A 88 7.59 -4.34 1.96
C MET A 88 8.98 -4.27 2.59
N CYS A 89 9.53 -5.41 3.01
CA CYS A 89 10.87 -5.47 3.59
C CYS A 89 11.96 -5.08 2.57
N GLU A 90 11.89 -5.62 1.36
CA GLU A 90 12.82 -5.31 0.28
C GLU A 90 12.78 -3.83 -0.11
N THR A 91 11.58 -3.24 -0.17
CA THR A 91 11.40 -1.82 -0.45
C THR A 91 12.10 -0.94 0.59
N ILE A 92 11.91 -1.22 1.88
CA ILE A 92 12.58 -0.48 2.95
C ILE A 92 14.10 -0.62 2.83
N GLN A 93 14.60 -1.85 2.62
CA GLN A 93 16.04 -2.09 2.49
C GLN A 93 16.64 -1.35 1.30
N ARG A 94 15.98 -1.37 0.13
CA ARG A 94 16.43 -0.60 -1.04
C ARG A 94 16.46 0.89 -0.74
N GLY A 95 15.39 1.46 -0.19
CA GLY A 95 15.29 2.88 0.09
C GLY A 95 16.28 3.37 1.15
N LEU A 96 16.63 2.53 2.15
CA LEU A 96 17.67 2.86 3.12
C LEU A 96 19.09 2.87 2.52
N ASN A 97 19.32 2.12 1.45
CA ASN A 97 20.60 2.03 0.76
C ASN A 97 20.72 2.99 -0.43
N ASN A 98 19.65 3.72 -0.76
CA ASN A 98 19.63 4.69 -1.85
C ASN A 98 19.85 6.11 -1.32
N ASP A 99 20.79 6.80 -1.95
CA ASP A 99 21.12 8.21 -1.70
C ASP A 99 20.80 9.07 -2.93
N GLY A 100 21.10 10.35 -2.85
CA GLY A 100 20.99 11.30 -3.95
C GLY A 100 19.67 12.06 -3.97
N VAL A 101 19.10 12.25 -5.16
CA VAL A 101 17.97 13.15 -5.41
C VAL A 101 16.84 12.38 -6.06
N LEU A 102 15.61 12.64 -5.62
CA LEU A 102 14.41 12.08 -6.23
C LEU A 102 14.20 12.61 -7.65
N PRO A 103 13.61 11.82 -8.56
CA PRO A 103 13.24 12.28 -9.89
C PRO A 103 12.31 13.48 -9.86
N GLY A 104 12.39 14.33 -10.88
CA GLY A 104 11.51 15.50 -11.04
C GLY A 104 12.22 16.83 -10.88
N GLY A 105 11.51 17.91 -11.23
CA GLY A 105 12.05 19.26 -11.30
C GLY A 105 12.43 19.89 -9.96
N LEU A 106 11.87 19.39 -8.85
CA LEU A 106 12.10 19.95 -7.51
C LEU A 106 13.44 19.54 -6.90
N LYS A 107 14.14 18.56 -7.45
CA LYS A 107 15.43 18.04 -6.96
C LYS A 107 15.44 17.76 -5.45
N VAL A 108 14.41 17.10 -4.94
CA VAL A 108 14.28 16.78 -3.52
C VAL A 108 15.31 15.72 -3.12
N ALA A 109 16.16 16.05 -2.15
CA ALA A 109 17.17 15.12 -1.65
C ALA A 109 16.52 13.97 -0.86
N ARG A 110 17.02 12.74 -1.06
CA ARG A 110 16.66 11.57 -0.24
C ARG A 110 17.14 11.77 1.20
N LYS A 111 16.36 11.30 2.15
CA LYS A 111 16.59 11.52 3.58
C LYS A 111 16.60 10.21 4.40
N ALA A 112 16.05 9.13 3.85
CA ALA A 112 15.89 7.87 4.57
C ALA A 112 17.20 7.34 5.16
N SER A 113 18.23 7.23 4.33
CA SER A 113 19.58 6.79 4.73
C SER A 113 20.17 7.68 5.83
N THR A 114 20.06 9.00 5.69
CA THR A 114 20.54 9.97 6.70
C THR A 114 19.83 9.80 8.04
N TYR A 115 18.50 9.64 8.04
CA TYR A 115 17.74 9.39 9.28
C TYR A 115 18.11 8.06 9.91
N TRP A 116 18.29 7.02 9.11
CA TRP A 116 18.73 5.72 9.57
C TRP A 116 20.09 5.77 10.26
N VAL A 117 21.08 6.40 9.64
CA VAL A 117 22.43 6.53 10.23
C VAL A 117 22.37 7.33 11.53
N LYS A 118 21.69 8.48 11.54
CA LYS A 118 21.54 9.31 12.75
C LYS A 118 20.82 8.59 13.88
N SER A 119 19.84 7.74 13.56
CA SER A 119 19.08 7.00 14.57
C SER A 119 19.95 6.11 15.45
N LYS A 120 21.10 5.65 14.94
CA LYS A 120 22.02 4.79 15.68
C LYS A 120 22.69 5.47 16.87
N SER A 121 22.78 6.81 16.85
CA SER A 121 23.36 7.61 17.94
C SER A 121 22.34 8.11 18.96
N TYR A 122 21.06 7.85 18.78
CA TYR A 122 19.99 8.31 19.66
C TYR A 122 19.73 7.36 20.82
N THR A 123 19.17 7.89 21.90
CA THR A 123 18.65 7.10 23.03
C THR A 123 17.40 6.31 22.62
N ASP A 124 17.07 5.24 23.33
CA ASP A 124 16.11 4.20 22.89
C ASP A 124 14.76 4.72 22.39
N SER A 125 14.10 5.65 23.09
CA SER A 125 12.81 6.15 22.65
C SER A 125 12.89 7.02 21.40
N LEU A 126 13.92 7.85 21.30
CA LEU A 126 14.17 8.69 20.13
C LEU A 126 14.68 7.85 18.95
N LYS A 127 15.50 6.83 19.25
CA LYS A 127 15.97 5.85 18.27
C LYS A 127 14.82 5.14 17.56
N SER A 128 13.88 4.57 18.33
CA SER A 128 12.68 3.91 17.76
C SER A 128 11.91 4.82 16.82
N ARG A 129 11.62 6.05 17.22
CA ARG A 129 10.91 7.01 16.36
C ARG A 129 11.70 7.34 15.10
N ALA A 130 12.98 7.63 15.22
CA ALA A 130 13.84 7.95 14.09
C ALA A 130 13.95 6.79 13.09
N GLN A 131 13.98 5.54 13.58
CA GLN A 131 13.99 4.35 12.76
C GLN A 131 12.67 4.19 11.99
N ILE A 132 11.51 4.37 12.64
CA ILE A 132 10.20 4.32 11.96
C ILE A 132 10.13 5.39 10.87
N TYR A 133 10.59 6.62 11.15
CA TYR A 133 10.65 7.67 10.12
C TYR A 133 11.58 7.32 8.97
N ALA A 134 12.75 6.74 9.24
CA ALA A 134 13.67 6.29 8.19
C ALA A 134 13.02 5.24 7.29
N TYR A 135 12.33 4.25 7.86
CA TYR A 135 11.62 3.20 7.11
C TYR A 135 10.46 3.74 6.27
N ALA A 136 9.67 4.67 6.84
CA ALA A 136 8.59 5.31 6.11
C ALA A 136 9.10 6.16 4.95
N LEU A 137 10.15 6.94 5.17
CA LEU A 137 10.82 7.72 4.13
C LEU A 137 11.41 6.80 3.05
N ALA A 138 12.08 5.71 3.43
CA ALA A 138 12.64 4.75 2.49
C ALA A 138 11.59 4.24 1.50
N THR A 139 10.42 3.82 2.01
CA THR A 139 9.30 3.36 1.16
C THR A 139 8.75 4.49 0.29
N SER A 140 8.57 5.69 0.84
CA SER A 140 8.02 6.84 0.10
C SER A 140 8.99 7.33 -0.99
N GLU A 141 10.28 7.31 -0.74
CA GLU A 141 11.32 7.67 -1.69
C GLU A 141 11.43 6.64 -2.83
N GLU A 142 11.28 5.35 -2.54
CA GLU A 142 11.19 4.30 -3.55
C GLU A 142 9.92 4.47 -4.41
N ASN A 143 8.77 4.77 -3.80
CA ASN A 143 7.54 5.07 -4.54
C ASN A 143 7.74 6.27 -5.49
N ALA A 144 8.33 7.34 -5.00
CA ALA A 144 8.60 8.55 -5.80
C ALA A 144 9.61 8.32 -6.94
N SER A 145 10.41 7.26 -6.86
CA SER A 145 11.44 6.92 -7.85
C SER A 145 11.01 5.83 -8.84
N GLY A 146 9.75 5.39 -8.80
CA GLY A 146 9.25 4.31 -9.65
C GLY A 146 9.70 2.92 -9.22
N GLY A 147 10.15 2.76 -7.97
CA GLY A 147 10.47 1.46 -7.39
C GLY A 147 9.23 0.61 -7.14
N ILE A 148 9.43 -0.71 -6.98
CA ILE A 148 8.34 -1.63 -6.62
C ILE A 148 7.98 -1.40 -5.15
N VAL A 149 6.74 -0.99 -4.89
CA VAL A 149 6.21 -0.74 -3.56
C VAL A 149 4.82 -1.36 -3.41
N VAL A 150 4.42 -1.62 -2.18
CA VAL A 150 3.04 -2.02 -1.87
C VAL A 150 2.22 -0.77 -1.62
N THR A 151 1.15 -0.58 -2.37
CA THR A 151 0.24 0.57 -2.23
C THR A 151 -1.18 0.09 -2.04
N ALA A 152 -1.83 0.49 -0.97
CA ALA A 152 -3.27 0.32 -0.78
C ALA A 152 -3.72 1.05 0.50
N PRO A 153 -4.82 1.78 0.45
CA PRO A 153 -5.60 2.18 -0.72
C PRO A 153 -4.97 3.33 -1.52
N THR A 154 -3.93 4.00 -0.99
CA THR A 154 -3.28 5.15 -1.64
C THR A 154 -1.76 5.03 -1.69
N CYS A 155 -1.12 5.70 -2.67
CA CYS A 155 0.34 5.75 -2.78
C CYS A 155 0.99 6.65 -1.72
N GLY A 156 0.30 7.73 -1.29
CA GLY A 156 0.87 8.73 -0.38
C GLY A 156 1.20 8.19 1.02
N SER A 157 0.45 7.21 1.49
CA SER A 157 0.64 6.58 2.81
C SER A 157 1.35 5.21 2.75
N CYS A 158 1.89 4.82 1.59
CA CYS A 158 2.49 3.50 1.37
C CYS A 158 3.62 3.13 2.35
N GLY A 159 4.28 4.14 2.95
CA GLY A 159 5.36 3.92 3.92
C GLY A 159 4.92 3.66 5.36
N VAL A 160 3.67 3.95 5.73
CA VAL A 160 3.24 3.94 7.15
C VAL A 160 3.18 2.51 7.71
N VAL A 161 2.36 1.66 7.12
CA VAL A 161 2.19 0.27 7.58
C VAL A 161 3.50 -0.53 7.50
N PRO A 162 4.25 -0.50 6.36
CA PRO A 162 5.53 -1.20 6.30
C PRO A 162 6.52 -0.76 7.37
N ALA A 163 6.64 0.55 7.62
CA ALA A 163 7.60 1.08 8.59
C ALA A 163 7.29 0.60 10.02
N VAL A 164 6.02 0.63 10.43
CA VAL A 164 5.61 0.18 11.76
C VAL A 164 5.84 -1.32 11.92
N LEU A 165 5.39 -2.12 10.97
CA LEU A 165 5.54 -3.58 11.03
C LEU A 165 7.01 -4.00 10.96
N TYR A 166 7.80 -3.37 10.09
CA TYR A 166 9.24 -3.63 10.00
C TYR A 166 9.98 -3.28 11.28
N HIS A 167 9.61 -2.16 11.92
CA HIS A 167 10.16 -1.80 13.21
C HIS A 167 9.81 -2.83 14.30
N LEU A 168 8.54 -3.25 14.38
CA LEU A 168 8.09 -4.26 15.34
C LEU A 168 8.77 -5.61 15.13
N ALA A 169 8.89 -6.06 13.87
CA ALA A 169 9.57 -7.29 13.53
C ALA A 169 11.04 -7.31 13.98
N ASN A 170 11.75 -6.18 13.80
CA ASN A 170 13.19 -6.10 14.11
C ASN A 170 13.50 -5.71 15.56
N SER A 171 12.58 -5.03 16.28
CA SER A 171 12.83 -4.53 17.64
C SER A 171 12.17 -5.36 18.74
N ARG A 172 11.18 -6.20 18.38
CA ARG A 172 10.36 -6.97 19.34
C ARG A 172 10.31 -8.47 19.01
N ASP A 173 11.11 -8.93 18.05
CA ASP A 173 11.18 -10.32 17.61
C ASP A 173 9.81 -10.94 17.33
N PHE A 174 8.90 -10.18 16.71
CA PHE A 174 7.60 -10.69 16.35
C PHE A 174 7.72 -11.80 15.31
N LEU A 175 7.13 -12.95 15.61
CA LEU A 175 7.05 -14.06 14.69
C LEU A 175 6.35 -13.63 13.38
N ARG A 176 6.84 -14.12 12.26
CA ARG A 176 6.31 -13.80 10.92
C ARG A 176 4.78 -13.92 10.85
N ILE A 177 4.22 -14.98 11.43
CA ILE A 177 2.76 -15.17 11.45
C ILE A 177 2.01 -14.01 12.15
N ARG A 178 2.57 -13.39 13.18
CA ARG A 178 1.96 -12.22 13.83
C ARG A 178 1.96 -11.00 12.92
N ILE A 179 3.00 -10.83 12.13
CA ILE A 179 3.07 -9.77 11.12
C ILE A 179 2.03 -9.99 10.03
N LEU A 180 1.87 -11.23 9.54
CA LEU A 180 0.85 -11.54 8.53
C LEU A 180 -0.58 -11.32 9.06
N ARG A 181 -0.88 -11.68 10.30
CA ARG A 181 -2.17 -11.38 10.94
C ARG A 181 -2.41 -9.88 11.09
N ALA A 182 -1.38 -9.11 11.41
CA ALA A 182 -1.47 -7.64 11.44
C ALA A 182 -1.70 -7.06 10.05
N LEU A 183 -1.06 -7.60 9.00
CA LEU A 183 -1.29 -7.21 7.60
C LEU A 183 -2.72 -7.54 7.16
N ALA A 184 -3.24 -8.73 7.48
CA ALA A 184 -4.63 -9.10 7.19
C ALA A 184 -5.61 -8.09 7.82
N THR A 185 -5.40 -7.76 9.10
CA THR A 185 -6.20 -6.75 9.80
C THR A 185 -6.07 -5.38 9.16
N ALA A 186 -4.86 -4.92 8.85
CA ALA A 186 -4.64 -3.62 8.20
C ALA A 186 -5.27 -3.56 6.81
N GLY A 187 -5.18 -4.64 6.02
CA GLY A 187 -5.81 -4.76 4.71
C GLY A 187 -7.34 -4.67 4.79
N LEU A 188 -7.95 -5.33 5.78
CA LEU A 188 -9.39 -5.24 6.03
C LEU A 188 -9.82 -3.79 6.30
N PHE A 189 -9.13 -3.08 7.19
CA PHE A 189 -9.42 -1.66 7.45
C PHE A 189 -9.21 -0.80 6.19
N GLY A 190 -8.18 -1.09 5.42
CA GLY A 190 -7.92 -0.44 4.14
C GLY A 190 -9.05 -0.66 3.13
N ASN A 191 -9.59 -1.88 3.04
CA ASN A 191 -10.73 -2.20 2.18
C ASN A 191 -12.00 -1.45 2.60
N VAL A 192 -12.29 -1.36 3.89
CA VAL A 192 -13.43 -0.59 4.40
C VAL A 192 -13.26 0.90 4.05
N ALA A 193 -12.06 1.45 4.26
CA ALA A 193 -11.76 2.83 3.87
C ALA A 193 -11.95 3.05 2.36
N LYS A 194 -11.43 2.16 1.51
CA LYS A 194 -11.59 2.21 0.05
C LYS A 194 -13.06 2.16 -0.38
N THR A 195 -13.84 1.26 0.22
CA THR A 195 -15.27 1.05 -0.13
C THR A 195 -16.13 2.28 0.20
N ASN A 196 -15.80 2.99 1.28
CA ASN A 196 -16.58 4.12 1.78
C ASN A 196 -15.99 5.50 1.40
N ALA A 197 -14.80 5.54 0.81
CA ALA A 197 -14.15 6.79 0.39
C ALA A 197 -14.71 7.28 -0.94
N SER A 198 -14.66 8.60 -1.15
CA SER A 198 -14.89 9.18 -2.47
C SER A 198 -13.69 8.98 -3.38
N ILE A 199 -13.93 8.85 -4.69
CA ILE A 199 -12.88 8.68 -5.72
C ILE A 199 -11.87 9.86 -5.70
N SER A 200 -12.29 11.06 -5.32
CA SER A 200 -11.44 12.24 -5.23
C SER A 200 -10.54 12.27 -4.00
N GLY A 201 -10.77 11.41 -3.03
CA GLY A 201 -9.97 11.32 -1.80
C GLY A 201 -9.02 10.11 -1.78
N ALA A 202 -8.98 9.32 -2.83
CA ALA A 202 -8.16 8.12 -2.93
C ALA A 202 -6.78 8.43 -3.51
#